data_ebdfd1cee97fcb88375d572cbeadf1d9
#
_entry.id   ebdfd1cee97fcb88375d572cbeadf1d9
#
_cell.length_a   1.000
_cell.length_b   1.000
_cell.length_c   1.000
_cell.angle_alpha   90.00
_cell.angle_beta   90.00
_cell.angle_gamma   90.00
#
_symmetry.space_group_name_H-M   'P 1'
#
loop_
_entity.id
_entity.type
_entity.pdbx_description
1 polymer ?
#
loop_
_entity_poly.entity_id
_entity_poly.type
_entity_poly.pdbx_seq_one_letter_code
_entity_poly.pdbx_strand_id
1 'polypeptide(L)'
;CGHSSQEEMQQWMTVQRNAVAPTVESIPEPRRFVPQQYMSATALSPFSSEKLLSALRSETASGAGSALLRTEMERRKEALESIPLDSMSMVGLMDRGGRRVALIKVDKLLYQVGVGQYLGQNFGRVIRISEHELVLREIVQDPAGDWVERQATLQLQEETRK
;
A
#
# COMPACT_ATOMS: atom_id res chain seq x y z
N CYS A 1 -33.46 72.53 -22.61
CA CYS A 1 -33.91 71.99 -21.34
C CYS A 1 -33.30 70.55 -21.12
N GLY A 2 -32.01 70.45 -20.98
CA GLY A 2 -31.38 69.16 -20.77
C GLY A 2 -30.10 69.17 -19.91
N HIS A 3 -29.64 70.34 -19.56
CA HIS A 3 -28.37 70.48 -18.80
C HIS A 3 -28.55 70.32 -17.27
N SER A 4 -29.71 70.62 -16.73
CA SER A 4 -29.93 70.61 -15.28
C SER A 4 -29.93 69.23 -14.65
N SER A 5 -30.46 68.21 -15.35
CA SER A 5 -30.51 66.85 -14.78
C SER A 5 -29.15 66.16 -14.75
N GLN A 6 -28.25 66.57 -15.64
CA GLN A 6 -26.91 66.02 -15.67
C GLN A 6 -26.02 66.61 -14.60
N GLU A 7 -26.19 67.91 -14.34
CA GLU A 7 -25.51 68.62 -13.25
C GLU A 7 -26.01 68.17 -11.87
N GLU A 8 -27.30 67.97 -11.72
CA GLU A 8 -27.87 67.41 -10.49
C GLU A 8 -27.36 66.03 -10.16
N MET A 9 -27.27 65.19 -11.19
CA MET A 9 -26.75 63.82 -11.03
C MET A 9 -25.25 63.83 -10.68
N GLN A 10 -24.47 64.71 -11.27
CA GLN A 10 -23.04 64.87 -10.94
C GLN A 10 -22.86 65.39 -9.50
N GLN A 11 -23.67 66.35 -9.09
CA GLN A 11 -23.66 66.88 -7.71
C GLN A 11 -24.05 65.78 -6.72
N TRP A 12 -25.10 65.04 -6.99
CA TRP A 12 -25.52 63.91 -6.17
C TRP A 12 -24.43 62.85 -6.04
N MET A 13 -23.78 62.44 -7.14
CA MET A 13 -22.67 61.49 -7.15
C MET A 13 -21.50 62.00 -6.33
N THR A 14 -21.20 63.31 -6.37
CA THR A 14 -20.10 63.91 -5.60
C THR A 14 -20.42 63.93 -4.10
N VAL A 15 -21.66 64.21 -3.74
CA VAL A 15 -22.13 64.19 -2.34
C VAL A 15 -22.09 62.77 -1.80
N GLN A 16 -22.53 61.76 -2.58
CA GLN A 16 -22.49 60.37 -2.16
C GLN A 16 -21.06 59.86 -2.02
N ARG A 17 -20.17 60.23 -2.93
CA ARG A 17 -18.75 59.87 -2.84
C ARG A 17 -18.07 60.43 -1.61
N ASN A 18 -18.40 61.64 -1.23
CA ASN A 18 -17.83 62.30 -0.04
C ASN A 18 -18.49 61.83 1.26
N ALA A 19 -19.74 61.34 1.21
CA ALA A 19 -20.44 60.79 2.35
C ALA A 19 -19.98 59.37 2.73
N VAL A 20 -19.46 58.61 1.76
CA VAL A 20 -18.89 57.27 1.99
C VAL A 20 -17.40 57.43 2.24
N ALA A 21 -17.00 57.67 3.48
CA ALA A 21 -15.59 57.57 3.86
C ALA A 21 -15.18 56.12 3.83
N PRO A 22 -14.22 55.71 2.97
CA PRO A 22 -13.75 54.34 2.94
C PRO A 22 -13.09 54.01 4.30
N THR A 23 -13.71 53.13 5.07
CA THR A 23 -13.08 52.61 6.27
C THR A 23 -12.05 51.57 5.84
N VAL A 24 -10.83 52.00 5.65
CA VAL A 24 -9.71 51.09 5.37
C VAL A 24 -9.21 50.57 6.70
N GLU A 25 -9.39 49.27 6.92
CA GLU A 25 -8.83 48.61 8.08
C GLU A 25 -7.31 48.67 7.99
N SER A 26 -6.64 49.13 9.04
CA SER A 26 -5.18 49.24 9.05
C SER A 26 -4.56 47.85 8.96
N ILE A 27 -3.72 47.64 7.96
CA ILE A 27 -2.96 46.40 7.81
C ILE A 27 -2.03 46.27 9.03
N PRO A 28 -2.11 45.15 9.78
CA PRO A 28 -1.23 44.99 10.92
C PRO A 28 0.24 44.93 10.45
N GLU A 29 1.13 45.48 11.27
CA GLU A 29 2.55 45.48 10.97
C GLU A 29 3.05 44.06 10.70
N PRO A 30 3.86 43.87 9.65
CA PRO A 30 4.40 42.54 9.33
C PRO A 30 5.25 42.04 10.51
N ARG A 31 5.01 40.80 10.91
CA ARG A 31 5.81 40.17 11.96
C ARG A 31 7.27 40.14 11.51
N ARG A 32 8.17 40.62 12.33
CA ARG A 32 9.61 40.52 12.08
C ARG A 32 9.99 39.07 12.01
N PHE A 33 10.46 38.63 10.83
CA PHE A 33 11.03 37.31 10.64
C PHE A 33 12.40 37.29 11.35
N VAL A 34 12.53 36.44 12.34
CA VAL A 34 13.83 36.09 12.95
C VAL A 34 14.29 34.79 12.31
N PRO A 35 15.32 34.84 11.46
CA PRO A 35 15.83 33.63 10.85
C PRO A 35 16.43 32.72 11.92
N GLN A 36 15.96 31.46 11.92
CA GLN A 36 16.52 30.43 12.79
C GLN A 36 17.82 29.92 12.18
N GLN A 37 18.87 29.88 12.98
CA GLN A 37 20.17 29.45 12.53
C GLN A 37 20.13 27.94 12.20
N TYR A 38 20.57 27.57 11.01
CA TYR A 38 20.63 26.17 10.59
C TYR A 38 21.80 25.47 11.29
N MET A 39 21.50 24.72 12.35
CA MET A 39 22.51 24.03 13.18
C MET A 39 22.91 22.65 12.63
N SER A 40 22.26 22.17 11.59
CA SER A 40 22.47 20.82 11.06
C SER A 40 23.35 20.76 9.81
N ALA A 41 24.21 21.76 9.57
CA ALA A 41 25.07 21.80 8.40
C ALA A 41 26.06 20.60 8.32
N THR A 42 26.42 20.04 9.47
CA THR A 42 27.31 18.88 9.59
C THR A 42 26.58 17.56 9.83
N ALA A 43 25.25 17.60 9.96
CA ALA A 43 24.45 16.40 10.14
C ALA A 43 24.35 15.63 8.81
N LEU A 44 24.31 14.30 8.88
CA LEU A 44 24.04 13.45 7.71
C LEU A 44 22.75 13.90 7.05
N SER A 45 22.80 14.07 5.73
CA SER A 45 21.60 14.40 4.93
C SER A 45 20.46 13.41 5.22
N PRO A 46 19.22 13.87 5.41
CA PRO A 46 18.08 12.96 5.60
C PRO A 46 17.87 12.01 4.41
N PHE A 47 18.40 12.36 3.23
CA PHE A 47 18.33 11.55 2.01
C PHE A 47 19.63 10.77 1.73
N SER A 48 20.56 10.70 2.67
CA SER A 48 21.77 9.89 2.48
C SER A 48 21.43 8.40 2.52
N SER A 49 22.05 7.62 1.64
CA SER A 49 21.91 6.17 1.60
C SER A 49 22.34 5.50 2.92
N GLU A 50 23.30 6.07 3.64
CA GLU A 50 23.76 5.58 4.94
C GLU A 50 22.67 5.71 6.01
N LYS A 51 21.94 6.82 6.02
CA LYS A 51 20.83 7.02 6.96
C LYS A 51 19.64 6.12 6.63
N LEU A 52 19.35 5.92 5.35
CA LEU A 52 18.34 4.96 4.89
C LEU A 52 18.71 3.53 5.31
N LEU A 53 19.96 3.11 5.05
CA LEU A 53 20.45 1.79 5.45
C LEU A 53 20.42 1.57 6.95
N SER A 54 20.74 2.60 7.75
CA SER A 54 20.68 2.50 9.21
C SER A 54 19.25 2.39 9.73
N ALA A 55 18.31 3.14 9.14
CA ALA A 55 16.88 3.03 9.44
C ALA A 55 16.32 1.64 9.08
N LEU A 56 16.62 1.16 7.87
CA LEU A 56 16.22 -0.18 7.43
C LEU A 56 16.80 -1.28 8.33
N ARG A 57 18.07 -1.18 8.74
CA ARG A 57 18.67 -2.16 9.68
C ARG A 57 18.06 -2.12 11.06
N SER A 58 17.63 -0.95 11.56
CA SER A 58 16.96 -0.86 12.85
C SER A 58 15.55 -1.48 12.82
N GLU A 59 14.86 -1.41 11.69
CA GLU A 59 13.58 -2.05 11.50
C GLU A 59 13.70 -3.57 11.31
N THR A 60 14.71 -4.05 10.55
CA THR A 60 14.98 -5.49 10.38
C THR A 60 15.50 -6.15 11.66
N ALA A 61 16.03 -5.40 12.60
CA ALA A 61 16.40 -5.90 13.92
C ALA A 61 15.21 -6.21 14.84
N SER A 62 13.99 -5.81 14.47
CA SER A 62 12.76 -6.26 15.13
C SER A 62 12.49 -7.73 14.72
N GLY A 63 13.05 -8.65 15.47
CA GLY A 63 13.26 -10.07 15.18
C GLY A 63 12.04 -10.97 14.92
N ALA A 64 10.86 -10.40 14.64
CA ALA A 64 9.65 -11.18 14.32
C ALA A 64 9.72 -11.79 12.89
N GLY A 65 10.15 -11.02 11.90
CA GLY A 65 10.24 -11.49 10.51
C GLY A 65 11.32 -12.55 10.30
N SER A 66 12.48 -12.40 10.96
CA SER A 66 13.57 -13.38 10.89
C SER A 66 13.23 -14.70 11.61
N ALA A 67 12.43 -14.65 12.68
CA ALA A 67 11.96 -15.84 13.38
C ALA A 67 10.97 -16.65 12.54
N LEU A 68 10.06 -15.99 11.83
CA LEU A 68 9.12 -16.62 10.90
C LEU A 68 9.86 -17.37 9.80
N LEU A 69 10.83 -16.71 9.15
CA LEU A 69 11.62 -17.30 8.08
C LEU A 69 12.44 -18.50 8.56
N ARG A 70 13.05 -18.39 9.75
CA ARG A 70 13.89 -19.47 10.29
C ARG A 70 13.10 -20.76 10.50
N THR A 71 11.88 -20.65 11.04
CA THR A 71 10.99 -21.80 11.21
C THR A 71 10.65 -22.47 9.87
N GLU A 72 10.42 -21.69 8.82
CA GLU A 72 10.10 -22.22 7.49
C GLU A 72 11.33 -22.78 6.75
N MET A 73 12.53 -22.22 6.99
CA MET A 73 13.76 -22.74 6.38
C MET A 73 14.23 -24.09 6.97
N GLU A 74 13.95 -24.31 8.25
CA GLU A 74 14.30 -25.59 8.92
C GLU A 74 13.38 -26.75 8.52
N ARG A 75 12.24 -26.45 7.92
CA ARG A 75 11.25 -27.42 7.48
C ARG A 75 11.67 -28.09 6.16
N ARG A 76 11.34 -29.37 6.01
CA ARG A 76 11.47 -30.04 4.72
C ARG A 76 10.48 -29.47 3.72
N LYS A 77 10.97 -29.00 2.58
CA LYS A 77 10.14 -28.45 1.50
C LYS A 77 9.31 -29.53 0.80
N GLU A 78 8.08 -29.17 0.46
CA GLU A 78 7.19 -30.00 -0.35
C GLU A 78 7.46 -29.81 -1.85
N ALA A 79 7.03 -30.75 -2.70
CA ALA A 79 7.31 -30.74 -4.13
C ALA A 79 6.80 -29.49 -4.85
N LEU A 80 5.65 -28.95 -4.42
CA LEU A 80 5.02 -27.77 -5.03
C LEU A 80 5.65 -26.45 -4.61
N GLU A 81 6.52 -26.43 -3.62
CA GLU A 81 7.22 -25.22 -3.19
C GLU A 81 8.35 -24.77 -4.13
N SER A 82 8.78 -25.63 -5.02
CA SER A 82 9.78 -25.30 -6.05
C SER A 82 9.18 -24.57 -7.26
N ILE A 83 7.86 -24.57 -7.39
CA ILE A 83 7.12 -24.06 -8.54
C ILE A 83 6.49 -22.71 -8.17
N PRO A 84 6.62 -21.67 -9.02
CA PRO A 84 5.98 -20.39 -8.75
C PRO A 84 4.45 -20.51 -8.78
N LEU A 85 3.78 -19.74 -7.90
CA LEU A 85 2.33 -19.76 -7.77
C LEU A 85 1.61 -19.40 -9.07
N ASP A 86 2.20 -18.50 -9.86
CA ASP A 86 1.67 -18.06 -11.16
C ASP A 86 1.61 -19.17 -12.22
N SER A 87 2.39 -20.25 -12.03
CA SER A 87 2.38 -21.44 -12.90
C SER A 87 1.37 -22.49 -12.43
N MET A 88 0.62 -22.21 -11.38
CA MET A 88 -0.38 -23.09 -10.81
C MET A 88 -1.79 -22.58 -11.07
N SER A 89 -2.72 -23.47 -11.30
CA SER A 89 -4.14 -23.13 -11.38
C SER A 89 -4.98 -24.10 -10.59
N MET A 90 -5.94 -23.58 -9.83
CA MET A 90 -6.96 -24.41 -9.20
C MET A 90 -7.99 -24.81 -10.25
N VAL A 91 -8.14 -26.10 -10.53
CA VAL A 91 -9.04 -26.61 -11.55
C VAL A 91 -10.22 -27.38 -10.98
N GLY A 92 -10.24 -27.59 -9.70
CA GLY A 92 -11.35 -28.27 -9.05
C GLY A 92 -11.20 -28.40 -7.54
N LEU A 93 -12.30 -28.86 -6.95
CA LEU A 93 -12.40 -29.22 -5.54
C LEU A 93 -12.85 -30.67 -5.42
N MET A 94 -12.32 -31.40 -4.48
CA MET A 94 -12.74 -32.75 -4.16
C MET A 94 -12.96 -32.89 -2.66
N ASP A 95 -14.00 -33.59 -2.28
CA ASP A 95 -14.19 -34.02 -0.89
C ASP A 95 -13.64 -35.44 -0.72
N ARG A 96 -12.75 -35.60 0.22
CA ARG A 96 -12.17 -36.89 0.55
C ARG A 96 -12.38 -37.20 2.02
N GLY A 97 -13.46 -37.90 2.30
CA GLY A 97 -13.80 -38.32 3.67
C GLY A 97 -14.01 -37.15 4.63
N GLY A 98 -14.73 -36.10 4.19
CA GLY A 98 -15.01 -34.90 4.96
C GLY A 98 -13.88 -33.88 4.99
N ARG A 99 -12.81 -34.10 4.22
CA ARG A 99 -11.71 -33.14 4.03
C ARG A 99 -11.75 -32.58 2.61
N ARG A 100 -11.84 -31.26 2.53
CA ARG A 100 -11.75 -30.55 1.24
C ARG A 100 -10.32 -30.53 0.75
N VAL A 101 -10.14 -30.94 -0.50
CA VAL A 101 -8.85 -31.02 -1.20
C VAL A 101 -9.00 -30.26 -2.51
N ALA A 102 -8.13 -29.29 -2.74
CA ALA A 102 -8.08 -28.58 -4.01
C ALA A 102 -7.28 -29.39 -5.03
N LEU A 103 -7.74 -29.37 -6.28
CA LEU A 103 -7.02 -29.91 -7.41
C LEU A 103 -6.24 -28.79 -8.08
N ILE A 104 -4.92 -28.86 -8.00
CA ILE A 104 -4.00 -27.87 -8.57
C ILE A 104 -3.35 -28.47 -9.80
N LYS A 105 -3.52 -27.79 -10.93
CA LYS A 105 -2.87 -28.12 -12.19
C LYS A 105 -1.57 -27.34 -12.31
N VAL A 106 -0.51 -28.04 -12.59
CA VAL A 106 0.82 -27.51 -12.91
C VAL A 106 1.26 -28.16 -14.20
N ASP A 107 1.37 -27.38 -15.27
CA ASP A 107 1.61 -27.86 -16.62
C ASP A 107 0.59 -28.94 -17.04
N LYS A 108 1.01 -30.16 -17.11
CA LYS A 108 0.18 -31.34 -17.46
C LYS A 108 -0.14 -32.26 -16.28
N LEU A 109 0.36 -31.92 -15.11
CA LEU A 109 0.20 -32.72 -13.89
C LEU A 109 -0.88 -32.13 -12.98
N LEU A 110 -1.57 -33.02 -12.29
CA LEU A 110 -2.61 -32.67 -11.34
C LEU A 110 -2.19 -33.11 -9.94
N TYR A 111 -2.23 -32.18 -9.02
CA TYR A 111 -1.87 -32.39 -7.62
C TYR A 111 -3.07 -32.18 -6.72
N GLN A 112 -3.16 -32.98 -5.67
CA GLN A 112 -4.16 -32.84 -4.61
C GLN A 112 -3.54 -32.10 -3.44
N VAL A 113 -4.16 -31.00 -3.04
CA VAL A 113 -3.64 -30.13 -2.00
C VAL A 113 -4.69 -29.87 -0.94
N GLY A 114 -4.35 -30.17 0.31
CA GLY A 114 -5.18 -29.95 1.49
C GLY A 114 -4.77 -28.75 2.29
N VAL A 115 -5.61 -28.37 3.26
CA VAL A 115 -5.27 -27.32 4.22
C VAL A 115 -4.04 -27.73 5.02
N GLY A 116 -3.11 -26.80 5.22
CA GLY A 116 -1.85 -26.98 5.92
C GLY A 116 -0.67 -27.38 5.04
N GLN A 117 -0.89 -27.78 3.78
CA GLN A 117 0.17 -28.05 2.81
C GLN A 117 0.74 -26.77 2.20
N TYR A 118 1.87 -26.90 1.54
CA TYR A 118 2.65 -25.77 1.06
C TYR A 118 2.71 -25.71 -0.47
N LEU A 119 2.57 -24.50 -1.01
CA LEU A 119 2.57 -24.19 -2.44
C LEU A 119 3.40 -22.92 -2.70
N GLY A 120 4.05 -22.89 -3.86
CA GLY A 120 4.74 -21.68 -4.30
C GLY A 120 6.08 -21.43 -3.61
N GLN A 121 6.88 -20.57 -4.22
CA GLN A 121 8.26 -20.31 -3.80
C GLN A 121 8.37 -19.45 -2.52
N ASN A 122 7.27 -18.82 -2.12
CA ASN A 122 7.22 -17.87 -1.01
C ASN A 122 6.69 -18.50 0.29
N PHE A 123 6.96 -19.77 0.54
CA PHE A 123 6.49 -20.50 1.73
C PHE A 123 4.96 -20.46 1.91
N GLY A 124 4.23 -20.55 0.79
CA GLY A 124 2.77 -20.42 0.75
C GLY A 124 2.06 -21.56 1.45
N ARG A 125 1.60 -21.39 2.68
CA ARG A 125 0.84 -22.38 3.44
C ARG A 125 -0.65 -22.23 3.18
N VAL A 126 -1.31 -23.30 2.77
CA VAL A 126 -2.77 -23.31 2.55
C VAL A 126 -3.49 -23.16 3.89
N ILE A 127 -4.26 -22.10 4.02
CA ILE A 127 -5.05 -21.80 5.22
C ILE A 127 -6.53 -22.10 5.06
N ARG A 128 -7.06 -22.01 3.84
CA ARG A 128 -8.47 -22.27 3.56
C ARG A 128 -8.67 -22.74 2.13
N ILE A 129 -9.60 -23.66 1.95
CA ILE A 129 -10.07 -24.13 0.64
C ILE A 129 -11.58 -23.95 0.60
N SER A 130 -12.07 -23.20 -0.38
CA SER A 130 -13.48 -23.00 -0.69
C SER A 130 -13.82 -23.50 -2.09
N GLU A 131 -15.07 -23.41 -2.49
CA GLU A 131 -15.54 -23.93 -3.79
C GLU A 131 -14.90 -23.20 -4.97
N HIS A 132 -14.59 -21.92 -4.81
CA HIS A 132 -14.13 -21.06 -5.89
C HIS A 132 -12.67 -20.58 -5.73
N GLU A 133 -12.09 -20.78 -4.55
CA GLU A 133 -10.76 -20.27 -4.26
C GLU A 133 -10.01 -21.12 -3.22
N LEU A 134 -8.70 -21.09 -3.34
CA LEU A 134 -7.77 -21.56 -2.33
C LEU A 134 -6.98 -20.36 -1.80
N VAL A 135 -7.02 -20.16 -0.50
CA VAL A 135 -6.31 -19.07 0.18
C VAL A 135 -5.07 -19.61 0.87
N LEU A 136 -3.95 -18.97 0.65
CA LEU A 136 -2.68 -19.32 1.26
C LEU A 136 -2.04 -18.08 1.93
N ARG A 137 -1.21 -18.35 2.91
CA ARG A 137 -0.35 -17.37 3.58
C ARG A 137 1.06 -17.52 3.04
N GLU A 138 1.57 -16.49 2.44
CA GLU A 138 2.94 -16.39 1.96
C GLU A 138 3.81 -15.56 2.90
N ILE A 139 5.10 -15.83 2.92
CA ILE A 139 6.10 -15.00 3.56
C ILE A 139 6.93 -14.36 2.45
N VAL A 140 6.82 -13.05 2.34
CA VAL A 140 7.51 -12.27 1.28
C VAL A 140 8.33 -11.17 1.91
N GLN A 141 9.35 -10.74 1.20
CA GLN A 141 10.14 -9.58 1.61
C GLN A 141 9.49 -8.32 1.07
N ASP A 142 9.25 -7.35 1.94
CA ASP A 142 8.72 -6.06 1.56
C ASP A 142 9.83 -5.17 0.93
N PRO A 143 9.50 -3.99 0.37
CA PRO A 143 10.49 -3.07 -0.19
C PRO A 143 11.52 -2.54 0.83
N ALA A 144 11.21 -2.61 2.12
CA ALA A 144 12.13 -2.23 3.19
C ALA A 144 13.12 -3.34 3.53
N GLY A 145 12.88 -4.57 3.05
CA GLY A 145 13.69 -5.75 3.31
C GLY A 145 13.20 -6.61 4.47
N ASP A 146 12.05 -6.27 5.05
CA ASP A 146 11.44 -7.03 6.13
C ASP A 146 10.61 -8.21 5.63
N TRP A 147 10.64 -9.31 6.37
CA TRP A 147 9.83 -10.48 6.08
C TRP A 147 8.44 -10.32 6.68
N VAL A 148 7.44 -10.24 5.81
CA VAL A 148 6.05 -10.01 6.17
C VAL A 148 5.16 -11.15 5.64
N GLU A 149 4.08 -11.40 6.37
CA GLU A 149 3.05 -12.32 5.92
C GLU A 149 2.09 -11.62 4.96
N ARG A 150 1.81 -12.27 3.84
CA ARG A 150 0.84 -11.84 2.84
C ARG A 150 -0.13 -12.95 2.53
N GLN A 151 -1.39 -12.62 2.30
CA GLN A 151 -2.34 -13.57 1.75
C GLN A 151 -2.29 -13.56 0.23
N ALA A 152 -2.27 -14.75 -0.36
CA ALA A 152 -2.43 -14.96 -1.78
C ALA A 152 -3.61 -15.91 -2.02
N THR A 153 -4.24 -15.79 -3.18
CA THR A 153 -5.43 -16.55 -3.53
C THR A 153 -5.28 -17.15 -4.92
N LEU A 154 -5.52 -18.46 -5.04
CA LEU A 154 -5.71 -19.11 -6.31
C LEU A 154 -7.21 -19.29 -6.55
N GLN A 155 -7.72 -18.67 -7.60
CA GLN A 155 -9.12 -18.79 -7.99
C GLN A 155 -9.32 -20.05 -8.85
N LEU A 156 -10.50 -20.66 -8.74
CA LEU A 156 -10.91 -21.77 -9.58
C LEU A 156 -10.99 -21.31 -11.05
N GLN A 157 -10.19 -21.95 -11.89
CA GLN A 157 -10.27 -21.76 -13.34
C GLN A 157 -11.22 -22.79 -13.91
N GLU A 158 -12.42 -22.36 -14.32
CA GLU A 158 -13.32 -23.19 -15.10
C GLU A 158 -12.72 -23.38 -16.50
N GLU A 159 -12.32 -24.61 -16.86
CA GLU A 159 -12.02 -24.93 -18.25
C GLU A 159 -13.31 -24.80 -19.08
N THR A 160 -13.41 -23.70 -19.80
CA THR A 160 -14.47 -23.57 -20.83
C THR A 160 -14.23 -24.66 -21.86
N ARG A 161 -14.97 -25.75 -21.77
CA ARG A 161 -15.02 -26.78 -22.83
C ARG A 161 -15.45 -26.08 -24.12
N LYS A 162 -14.51 -25.96 -25.03
CA LYS A 162 -14.78 -25.64 -26.43
C LYS A 162 -15.14 -26.89 -27.17
#